data_5119cb22dea30bac9949b21c609882bf
#
_entry.id   5119cb22dea30bac9949b21c609882bf
#
_cell.length_a   1.000
_cell.length_b   1.000
_cell.length_c   1.000
_cell.angle_alpha   90.00
_cell.angle_beta   90.00
_cell.angle_gamma   90.00
#
_symmetry.space_group_name_H-M   'P 1'
#
loop_
_entity.id
_entity.type
_entity.pdbx_description
1 polymer ?
#
loop_
_entity_poly.entity_id
_entity_poly.type
_entity_poly.pdbx_seq_one_letter_code
_entity_poly.pdbx_strand_id
1 'polypeptide(L)'
;MQIGAQFYTIRDFTKDLDGLSESLKKVADIGYKTVQISGTCDFDAEWMKEELRKNGLKCVITHTAPAKITGETEKVIADHKTFGCDRIGIGFYDVAKNGVQAFIDYYKDAAEKIKQAGLRLSYHNHDAEFVKIDGKLIMDHIIDAFAPDELCITLDTYWVQSGGGDPIWWLNRLKGRTPCVHFKDMAFTGKERHMAVVGEGNMNFDGIIKASVDNGVEYALVEQDNCYGEDPFDCLKRSYEYLKAQGLE
;
A
#
# COMPACT_ATOMS: atom_id res chain seq x y z
N MET A 1 -15.05 1.58 -5.49
CA MET A 1 -13.65 1.40 -5.06
C MET A 1 -12.88 0.82 -6.21
N GLN A 2 -11.76 1.45 -6.59
CA GLN A 2 -10.95 1.03 -7.74
C GLN A 2 -9.93 -0.04 -7.32
N ILE A 3 -9.73 -1.04 -8.20
CA ILE A 3 -8.73 -2.09 -7.99
C ILE A 3 -7.39 -1.60 -8.54
N GLY A 4 -6.33 -1.75 -7.75
CA GLY A 4 -4.97 -1.43 -8.15
C GLY A 4 -3.99 -2.58 -7.92
N ALA A 5 -2.86 -2.56 -8.63
CA ALA A 5 -1.77 -3.50 -8.42
C ALA A 5 -0.65 -2.86 -7.60
N GLN A 6 -0.20 -3.54 -6.55
CA GLN A 6 0.97 -3.14 -5.78
C GLN A 6 2.22 -3.83 -6.34
N PHE A 7 3.18 -3.02 -6.78
CA PHE A 7 4.33 -3.47 -7.57
C PHE A 7 5.37 -4.28 -6.79
N TYR A 8 5.32 -4.25 -5.46
CA TYR A 8 6.17 -5.12 -4.65
C TYR A 8 5.95 -6.61 -4.94
N THR A 9 4.74 -6.98 -5.35
CA THR A 9 4.40 -8.33 -5.84
C THR A 9 5.29 -8.77 -7.00
N ILE A 10 5.59 -7.86 -7.90
CA ILE A 10 6.36 -8.11 -9.14
C ILE A 10 7.75 -7.44 -9.12
N ARG A 11 8.27 -7.11 -7.92
CA ARG A 11 9.54 -6.38 -7.73
C ARG A 11 10.74 -7.00 -8.42
N ASP A 12 10.73 -8.31 -8.64
CA ASP A 12 11.84 -9.00 -9.30
C ASP A 12 11.90 -8.74 -10.80
N PHE A 13 10.81 -8.23 -11.38
CA PHE A 13 10.69 -7.85 -12.78
C PHE A 13 10.90 -6.35 -13.03
N THR A 14 11.17 -5.56 -11.98
CA THR A 14 11.25 -4.09 -12.05
C THR A 14 12.62 -3.57 -11.59
N LYS A 15 13.70 -4.34 -11.86
CA LYS A 15 15.07 -4.00 -11.42
C LYS A 15 15.76 -2.98 -12.30
N ASP A 16 15.22 -2.73 -13.51
CA ASP A 16 15.65 -1.71 -14.45
C ASP A 16 14.44 -1.06 -15.14
N LEU A 17 14.67 -0.02 -15.90
CA LEU A 17 13.60 0.76 -16.55
C LEU A 17 12.86 -0.05 -17.64
N ASP A 18 13.53 -0.94 -18.33
CA ASP A 18 12.91 -1.77 -19.37
C ASP A 18 11.94 -2.77 -18.72
N GLY A 19 12.38 -3.46 -17.67
CA GLY A 19 11.55 -4.37 -16.90
C GLY A 19 10.38 -3.65 -16.22
N LEU A 20 10.60 -2.43 -15.71
CA LEU A 20 9.53 -1.62 -15.13
C LEU A 20 8.50 -1.20 -16.19
N SER A 21 8.93 -0.76 -17.38
CA SER A 21 8.06 -0.42 -18.50
C SER A 21 7.23 -1.62 -18.97
N GLU A 22 7.87 -2.80 -19.14
CA GLU A 22 7.18 -4.04 -19.49
C GLU A 22 6.17 -4.47 -18.41
N SER A 23 6.52 -4.31 -17.14
CA SER A 23 5.63 -4.65 -16.00
C SER A 23 4.41 -3.73 -15.94
N LEU A 24 4.57 -2.44 -16.18
CA LEU A 24 3.45 -1.49 -16.29
C LEU A 24 2.49 -1.91 -17.41
N LYS A 25 3.04 -2.29 -18.56
CA LYS A 25 2.23 -2.78 -19.67
C LYS A 25 1.48 -4.07 -19.31
N LYS A 26 2.14 -5.07 -18.73
CA LYS A 26 1.50 -6.35 -18.33
C LYS A 26 0.37 -6.12 -17.33
N VAL A 27 0.57 -5.26 -16.35
CA VAL A 27 -0.45 -4.91 -15.35
C VAL A 27 -1.65 -4.22 -16.00
N ALA A 28 -1.42 -3.31 -16.95
CA ALA A 28 -2.49 -2.68 -17.74
C ALA A 28 -3.24 -3.70 -18.62
N ASP A 29 -2.52 -4.65 -19.25
CA ASP A 29 -3.10 -5.70 -20.09
C ASP A 29 -3.97 -6.69 -19.27
N ILE A 30 -3.66 -6.93 -17.99
CA ILE A 30 -4.54 -7.68 -17.06
C ILE A 30 -5.87 -6.95 -16.86
N GLY A 31 -5.87 -5.62 -16.88
CA GLY A 31 -7.06 -4.80 -16.72
C GLY A 31 -6.98 -3.75 -15.61
N TYR A 32 -5.94 -3.74 -14.82
CA TYR A 32 -5.71 -2.73 -13.80
C TYR A 32 -5.67 -1.31 -14.39
N LYS A 33 -6.21 -0.35 -13.66
CA LYS A 33 -6.19 1.08 -14.03
C LYS A 33 -5.42 1.92 -13.03
N THR A 34 -5.18 1.38 -11.85
CA THR A 34 -4.43 2.05 -10.80
C THR A 34 -3.29 1.17 -10.31
N VAL A 35 -2.20 1.81 -9.91
CA VAL A 35 -0.99 1.12 -9.43
C VAL A 35 -0.41 1.83 -8.21
N GLN A 36 0.26 1.04 -7.37
CA GLN A 36 1.20 1.52 -6.38
C GLN A 36 2.61 1.17 -6.82
N ILE A 37 3.47 2.17 -6.95
CA ILE A 37 4.89 1.97 -7.28
C ILE A 37 5.67 1.68 -5.99
N SER A 38 6.23 0.48 -5.91
CA SER A 38 6.93 -0.02 -4.71
C SER A 38 7.95 -1.09 -5.08
N GLY A 39 9.15 -1.03 -4.51
CA GLY A 39 10.20 -2.03 -4.73
C GLY A 39 10.80 -2.05 -6.13
N THR A 40 10.67 -0.97 -6.88
CA THR A 40 11.17 -0.82 -8.25
C THR A 40 12.58 -0.23 -8.29
N CYS A 41 13.22 -0.22 -9.47
CA CYS A 41 14.39 0.59 -9.71
C CYS A 41 14.06 2.09 -9.57
N ASP A 42 15.10 2.92 -9.43
CA ASP A 42 14.95 4.38 -9.50
C ASP A 42 14.54 4.80 -10.92
N PHE A 43 13.72 5.84 -11.00
CA PHE A 43 13.21 6.40 -12.25
C PHE A 43 13.13 7.94 -12.19
N ASP A 44 13.13 8.56 -13.35
CA ASP A 44 12.86 9.99 -13.51
C ASP A 44 11.33 10.23 -13.50
N ALA A 45 10.89 11.35 -12.90
CA ALA A 45 9.47 11.63 -12.73
C ALA A 45 8.72 11.86 -14.07
N GLU A 46 9.37 12.50 -15.05
CA GLU A 46 8.77 12.68 -16.39
C GLU A 46 8.71 11.35 -17.15
N TRP A 47 9.72 10.49 -16.99
CA TRP A 47 9.69 9.13 -17.53
C TRP A 47 8.51 8.34 -16.98
N MET A 48 8.31 8.33 -15.67
CA MET A 48 7.18 7.63 -15.03
C MET A 48 5.84 8.18 -15.51
N LYS A 49 5.69 9.49 -15.60
CA LYS A 49 4.48 10.14 -16.12
C LYS A 49 4.15 9.65 -17.54
N GLU A 50 5.17 9.57 -18.41
CA GLU A 50 4.96 9.10 -19.79
C GLU A 50 4.62 7.60 -19.84
N GLU A 51 5.26 6.76 -19.02
CA GLU A 51 4.94 5.33 -18.94
C GLU A 51 3.52 5.08 -18.44
N LEU A 52 3.09 5.79 -17.38
CA LEU A 52 1.72 5.71 -16.87
C LEU A 52 0.72 6.15 -17.95
N ARG A 53 0.99 7.24 -18.67
CA ARG A 53 0.15 7.75 -19.75
C ARG A 53 0.03 6.74 -20.91
N LYS A 54 1.14 6.15 -21.37
CA LYS A 54 1.17 5.15 -22.46
C LYS A 54 0.30 3.94 -22.14
N ASN A 55 0.29 3.51 -20.88
CA ASN A 55 -0.41 2.32 -20.44
C ASN A 55 -1.83 2.61 -19.91
N GLY A 56 -2.26 3.88 -19.87
CA GLY A 56 -3.56 4.27 -19.31
C GLY A 56 -3.69 3.95 -17.82
N LEU A 57 -2.57 4.01 -17.09
CA LEU A 57 -2.48 3.76 -15.66
C LEU A 57 -2.41 5.06 -14.87
N LYS A 58 -2.88 5.03 -13.63
CA LYS A 58 -2.70 6.09 -12.63
C LYS A 58 -1.93 5.53 -11.43
N CYS A 59 -0.80 6.16 -11.07
CA CYS A 59 -0.16 5.92 -9.79
C CYS A 59 -0.98 6.61 -8.69
N VAL A 60 -1.45 5.84 -7.70
CA VAL A 60 -2.32 6.37 -6.64
C VAL A 60 -1.60 6.52 -5.31
N ILE A 61 -0.48 5.86 -5.15
CA ILE A 61 0.43 5.95 -4.01
C ILE A 61 1.77 5.32 -4.38
N THR A 62 2.85 5.72 -3.73
CA THR A 62 4.17 5.05 -3.81
C THR A 62 4.53 4.42 -2.49
N HIS A 63 5.55 3.55 -2.47
CA HIS A 63 6.41 3.37 -1.31
C HIS A 63 7.74 4.07 -1.59
N THR A 64 7.95 5.20 -0.94
CA THR A 64 9.15 6.01 -1.09
C THR A 64 10.11 5.71 0.07
N ALA A 65 11.40 5.61 -0.22
CA ALA A 65 12.40 5.34 0.79
C ALA A 65 12.36 6.39 1.93
N PRO A 66 12.38 5.98 3.22
CA PRO A 66 12.29 6.89 4.35
C PRO A 66 13.27 8.08 4.29
N ALA A 67 14.52 7.82 3.90
CA ALA A 67 15.54 8.85 3.77
C ALA A 67 15.23 9.90 2.68
N LYS A 68 14.56 9.50 1.59
CA LYS A 68 14.11 10.44 0.54
C LYS A 68 12.93 11.29 1.05
N ILE A 69 11.97 10.67 1.76
CA ILE A 69 10.80 11.38 2.32
C ILE A 69 11.25 12.52 3.25
N THR A 70 12.20 12.27 4.13
CA THR A 70 12.61 13.23 5.17
C THR A 70 13.80 14.10 4.76
N GLY A 71 14.72 13.59 3.94
CA GLY A 71 15.91 14.31 3.50
C GLY A 71 15.76 15.10 2.20
N GLU A 72 14.80 14.70 1.35
CA GLU A 72 14.57 15.29 0.02
C GLU A 72 13.08 15.63 -0.19
N THR A 73 12.38 16.05 0.87
CA THR A 73 10.91 16.19 0.90
C THR A 73 10.37 17.01 -0.26
N GLU A 74 10.98 18.17 -0.55
CA GLU A 74 10.55 19.07 -1.62
C GLU A 74 10.69 18.42 -3.00
N LYS A 75 11.77 17.65 -3.22
CA LYS A 75 11.98 16.90 -4.46
C LYS A 75 10.94 15.78 -4.59
N VAL A 76 10.69 15.01 -3.54
CA VAL A 76 9.69 13.95 -3.53
C VAL A 76 8.29 14.52 -3.85
N ILE A 77 7.94 15.67 -3.27
CA ILE A 77 6.69 16.40 -3.58
C ILE A 77 6.63 16.78 -5.05
N ALA A 78 7.70 17.35 -5.61
CA ALA A 78 7.75 17.78 -7.01
C ALA A 78 7.63 16.58 -7.97
N ASP A 79 8.33 15.49 -7.70
CA ASP A 79 8.28 14.26 -8.49
C ASP A 79 6.86 13.68 -8.51
N HIS A 80 6.20 13.57 -7.34
CA HIS A 80 4.84 13.07 -7.23
C HIS A 80 3.81 13.93 -7.98
N LYS A 81 3.95 15.25 -7.91
CA LYS A 81 3.13 16.18 -8.71
C LYS A 81 3.34 15.98 -10.21
N THR A 82 4.58 15.71 -10.64
CA THR A 82 4.94 15.52 -12.05
C THR A 82 4.22 14.31 -12.64
N PHE A 83 4.25 13.15 -11.98
CA PHE A 83 3.54 11.96 -12.48
C PHE A 83 2.11 11.82 -11.96
N GLY A 84 1.59 12.84 -11.26
CA GLY A 84 0.18 12.93 -10.91
C GLY A 84 -0.27 12.02 -9.75
N CYS A 85 0.64 11.70 -8.83
CA CYS A 85 0.35 10.94 -7.62
C CYS A 85 0.21 11.89 -6.42
N ASP A 86 -0.88 11.80 -5.69
CA ASP A 86 -1.17 12.68 -4.55
C ASP A 86 -0.84 12.06 -3.18
N ARG A 87 -0.30 10.84 -3.16
CA ARG A 87 0.02 10.11 -1.93
C ARG A 87 1.46 9.57 -1.93
N ILE A 88 2.19 9.91 -0.88
CA ILE A 88 3.56 9.43 -0.62
C ILE A 88 3.45 8.40 0.50
N GLY A 89 3.82 7.14 0.23
CA GLY A 89 3.70 6.06 1.21
C GLY A 89 5.02 5.74 1.90
N ILE A 90 4.94 5.55 3.22
CA ILE A 90 5.98 4.91 4.03
C ILE A 90 5.72 3.41 3.98
N GLY A 91 6.56 2.67 3.25
CA GLY A 91 6.38 1.23 3.07
C GLY A 91 6.83 0.41 4.27
N PHE A 92 7.84 0.88 4.99
CA PHE A 92 8.37 0.21 6.17
C PHE A 92 9.13 1.19 7.08
N TYR A 93 8.93 1.05 8.38
CA TYR A 93 9.77 1.64 9.42
C TYR A 93 9.71 0.74 10.66
N ASP A 94 10.84 0.30 11.15
CA ASP A 94 10.92 -0.58 12.33
C ASP A 94 10.61 0.20 13.62
N VAL A 95 9.32 0.44 13.86
CA VAL A 95 8.84 1.18 15.04
C VAL A 95 9.08 0.39 16.32
N ALA A 96 8.98 -0.94 16.26
CA ALA A 96 9.20 -1.79 17.43
C ALA A 96 10.65 -1.68 17.95
N LYS A 97 11.61 -1.57 17.03
CA LYS A 97 13.03 -1.43 17.36
C LYS A 97 13.42 0.01 17.71
N ASN A 98 12.98 0.97 16.90
CA ASN A 98 13.43 2.36 16.99
C ASN A 98 12.62 3.18 18.00
N GLY A 99 11.41 2.74 18.32
CA GLY A 99 10.48 3.43 19.22
C GLY A 99 9.52 4.37 18.50
N VAL A 100 8.34 4.55 19.09
CA VAL A 100 7.27 5.40 18.54
C VAL A 100 7.69 6.87 18.44
N GLN A 101 8.36 7.39 19.47
CA GLN A 101 8.79 8.80 19.47
C GLN A 101 9.79 9.09 18.34
N ALA A 102 10.72 8.15 18.09
CA ALA A 102 11.66 8.28 16.98
C ALA A 102 10.95 8.30 15.61
N PHE A 103 9.89 7.51 15.44
CA PHE A 103 9.04 7.56 14.25
C PHE A 103 8.37 8.94 14.09
N ILE A 104 7.78 9.46 15.16
CA ILE A 104 7.12 10.76 15.16
C ILE A 104 8.10 11.86 14.78
N ASP A 105 9.24 11.93 15.47
CA ASP A 105 10.27 12.95 15.25
C ASP A 105 10.84 12.87 13.82
N TYR A 106 10.95 11.67 13.28
CA TYR A 106 11.50 11.44 11.95
C TYR A 106 10.59 11.93 10.82
N TYR A 107 9.26 11.80 10.97
CA TYR A 107 8.31 12.10 9.89
C TYR A 107 7.52 13.40 10.08
N LYS A 108 7.48 14.00 11.28
CA LYS A 108 6.57 15.11 11.58
C LYS A 108 6.74 16.31 10.64
N ASP A 109 7.98 16.74 10.42
CA ASP A 109 8.30 17.88 9.54
C ASP A 109 7.94 17.57 8.07
N ALA A 110 8.29 16.36 7.60
CA ALA A 110 7.95 15.94 6.25
C ALA A 110 6.42 15.82 6.05
N ALA A 111 5.68 15.28 7.02
CA ALA A 111 4.23 15.17 6.98
C ALA A 111 3.56 16.55 6.84
N GLU A 112 4.03 17.54 7.59
CA GLU A 112 3.52 18.92 7.51
C GLU A 112 3.78 19.55 6.14
N LYS A 113 5.02 19.43 5.62
CA LYS A 113 5.39 19.95 4.28
C LYS A 113 4.58 19.29 3.17
N ILE A 114 4.41 17.97 3.22
CA ILE A 114 3.63 17.19 2.25
C ILE A 114 2.18 17.66 2.27
N LYS A 115 1.57 17.81 3.45
CA LYS A 115 0.22 18.35 3.62
C LYS A 115 0.09 19.78 3.07
N GLN A 116 1.03 20.67 3.38
CA GLN A 116 1.04 22.05 2.86
C GLN A 116 1.13 22.11 1.34
N ALA A 117 1.79 21.12 0.72
CA ALA A 117 1.89 20.98 -0.72
C ALA A 117 0.62 20.41 -1.38
N GLY A 118 -0.41 20.04 -0.59
CA GLY A 118 -1.68 19.46 -1.05
C GLY A 118 -1.59 17.95 -1.34
N LEU A 119 -0.52 17.28 -0.88
CA LEU A 119 -0.37 15.83 -0.95
C LEU A 119 -0.65 15.20 0.42
N ARG A 120 -0.66 13.88 0.49
CA ARG A 120 -0.87 13.12 1.73
C ARG A 120 0.29 12.17 1.97
N LEU A 121 0.81 12.14 3.20
CA LEU A 121 1.68 11.07 3.67
C LEU A 121 0.81 9.90 4.14
N SER A 122 1.20 8.66 3.85
CA SER A 122 0.47 7.47 4.27
C SER A 122 1.43 6.44 4.87
N TYR A 123 1.02 5.81 5.96
CA TYR A 123 1.79 4.76 6.62
C TYR A 123 1.18 3.40 6.34
N HIS A 124 1.99 2.46 5.86
CA HIS A 124 1.62 1.06 5.65
C HIS A 124 2.03 0.25 6.88
N ASN A 125 1.07 -0.47 7.49
CA ASN A 125 1.33 -1.31 8.64
C ASN A 125 1.80 -2.72 8.26
N HIS A 126 2.59 -3.30 9.18
CA HIS A 126 2.87 -4.72 9.27
C HIS A 126 2.25 -5.30 10.56
N ASP A 127 2.64 -6.49 10.97
CA ASP A 127 2.17 -7.11 12.21
C ASP A 127 2.87 -6.56 13.46
N ALA A 128 4.07 -6.00 13.33
CA ALA A 128 4.83 -5.38 14.43
C ALA A 128 4.07 -4.24 15.11
N GLU A 129 3.21 -3.50 14.39
CA GLU A 129 2.41 -2.41 14.93
C GLU A 129 1.31 -2.88 15.88
N PHE A 130 1.06 -4.19 15.94
CA PHE A 130 0.11 -4.81 16.87
C PHE A 130 0.76 -5.25 18.19
N VAL A 131 2.05 -5.02 18.37
CA VAL A 131 2.73 -5.12 19.67
C VAL A 131 2.25 -3.99 20.58
N LYS A 132 2.07 -4.29 21.87
CA LYS A 132 1.69 -3.29 22.89
C LYS A 132 2.93 -2.71 23.57
N ILE A 133 2.99 -1.39 23.63
CA ILE A 133 3.91 -0.62 24.46
C ILE A 133 3.07 0.18 25.45
N ASP A 134 3.37 0.07 26.73
CA ASP A 134 2.61 0.71 27.81
C ASP A 134 1.09 0.44 27.76
N GLY A 135 0.73 -0.79 27.40
CA GLY A 135 -0.66 -1.23 27.32
C GLY A 135 -1.43 -0.82 26.08
N LYS A 136 -0.83 -0.10 25.15
CA LYS A 136 -1.43 0.43 23.93
C LYS A 136 -0.68 -0.09 22.70
N LEU A 137 -1.38 -0.39 21.60
CA LEU A 137 -0.75 -0.86 20.38
C LEU A 137 0.15 0.23 19.78
N ILE A 138 1.27 -0.16 19.16
CA ILE A 138 2.12 0.76 18.39
C ILE A 138 1.28 1.50 17.34
N MET A 139 0.39 0.79 16.65
CA MET A 139 -0.54 1.38 15.69
C MET A 139 -1.38 2.51 16.30
N ASP A 140 -1.88 2.35 17.54
CA ASP A 140 -2.64 3.38 18.23
C ASP A 140 -1.79 4.61 18.57
N HIS A 141 -0.55 4.40 18.97
CA HIS A 141 0.38 5.51 19.22
C HIS A 141 0.65 6.32 17.93
N ILE A 142 0.85 5.64 16.80
CA ILE A 142 1.05 6.32 15.50
C ILE A 142 -0.20 7.12 15.11
N ILE A 143 -1.39 6.52 15.23
CA ILE A 143 -2.67 7.16 14.89
C ILE A 143 -2.92 8.41 15.74
N ASP A 144 -2.59 8.36 17.04
CA ASP A 144 -2.82 9.48 17.96
C ASP A 144 -1.79 10.63 17.79
N ALA A 145 -0.62 10.33 17.24
CA ALA A 145 0.46 11.31 17.06
C ALA A 145 0.26 12.25 15.86
N PHE A 146 -0.53 11.84 14.87
CA PHE A 146 -0.76 12.59 13.64
C PHE A 146 -2.24 12.80 13.39
N ALA A 147 -2.62 13.98 12.92
CA ALA A 147 -3.97 14.23 12.42
C ALA A 147 -4.23 13.39 11.14
N PRO A 148 -5.51 13.05 10.82
CA PRO A 148 -5.84 12.26 9.63
C PRO A 148 -5.39 12.87 8.30
N ASP A 149 -5.24 14.18 8.23
CA ASP A 149 -4.75 14.91 7.06
C ASP A 149 -3.22 15.12 7.05
N GLU A 150 -2.53 14.79 8.14
CA GLU A 150 -1.06 14.73 8.22
C GLU A 150 -0.54 13.33 7.84
N LEU A 151 -1.18 12.27 8.35
CA LEU A 151 -0.80 10.88 8.10
C LEU A 151 -2.04 10.01 7.90
N CYS A 152 -2.27 9.58 6.67
CA CYS A 152 -3.23 8.53 6.34
C CYS A 152 -2.67 7.15 6.70
N ILE A 153 -3.53 6.15 6.70
CA ILE A 153 -3.12 4.74 6.87
C ILE A 153 -3.42 3.98 5.57
N THR A 154 -2.44 3.30 5.05
CA THR A 154 -2.60 2.24 4.06
C THR A 154 -2.70 0.94 4.82
N LEU A 155 -3.93 0.51 5.14
CA LEU A 155 -4.16 -0.67 5.97
C LEU A 155 -3.87 -1.93 5.15
N ASP A 156 -3.02 -2.83 5.67
CA ASP A 156 -2.78 -4.14 5.07
C ASP A 156 -3.58 -5.22 5.80
N THR A 157 -4.45 -5.90 5.07
CA THR A 157 -5.38 -6.88 5.64
C THR A 157 -4.68 -8.13 6.17
N TYR A 158 -3.66 -8.62 5.48
CA TYR A 158 -2.85 -9.76 5.92
C TYR A 158 -2.09 -9.45 7.20
N TRP A 159 -1.42 -8.29 7.25
CA TRP A 159 -0.60 -7.93 8.39
C TRP A 159 -1.42 -7.60 9.62
N VAL A 160 -2.61 -7.02 9.46
CA VAL A 160 -3.59 -6.87 10.57
C VAL A 160 -3.95 -8.24 11.16
N GLN A 161 -4.34 -9.18 10.31
CA GLN A 161 -4.71 -10.54 10.73
C GLN A 161 -3.51 -11.28 11.32
N SER A 162 -2.31 -11.13 10.74
CA SER A 162 -1.05 -11.71 11.23
C SER A 162 -0.70 -11.23 12.64
N GLY A 163 -0.91 -9.93 12.90
CA GLY A 163 -0.70 -9.30 14.20
C GLY A 163 -1.78 -9.59 15.22
N GLY A 164 -2.80 -10.42 14.88
CA GLY A 164 -3.92 -10.80 15.77
C GLY A 164 -5.04 -9.77 15.83
N GLY A 165 -5.06 -8.80 14.89
CA GLY A 165 -6.16 -7.85 14.72
C GLY A 165 -7.27 -8.40 13.81
N ASP A 166 -8.42 -7.73 13.82
CA ASP A 166 -9.52 -7.96 12.88
C ASP A 166 -9.51 -6.87 11.80
N PRO A 167 -9.25 -7.20 10.52
CA PRO A 167 -9.21 -6.21 9.45
C PRO A 167 -10.50 -5.41 9.31
N ILE A 168 -11.67 -6.03 9.50
CA ILE A 168 -12.97 -5.35 9.41
C ILE A 168 -13.13 -4.34 10.55
N TRP A 169 -12.74 -4.69 11.76
CA TRP A 169 -12.77 -3.78 12.89
C TRP A 169 -11.84 -2.57 12.67
N TRP A 170 -10.63 -2.83 12.16
CA TRP A 170 -9.66 -1.76 11.87
C TRP A 170 -10.11 -0.84 10.75
N LEU A 171 -10.69 -1.36 9.66
CA LEU A 171 -11.28 -0.56 8.59
C LEU A 171 -12.38 0.38 9.13
N ASN A 172 -13.26 -0.14 10.00
CA ASN A 172 -14.31 0.67 10.62
C ASN A 172 -13.72 1.75 11.55
N ARG A 173 -12.71 1.42 12.33
CA ARG A 173 -12.04 2.33 13.25
C ARG A 173 -11.33 3.48 12.51
N LEU A 174 -10.76 3.18 11.36
CA LEU A 174 -9.98 4.12 10.55
C LEU A 174 -10.82 4.84 9.48
N LYS A 175 -12.14 4.85 9.62
CA LYS A 175 -13.03 5.53 8.69
C LYS A 175 -12.60 6.98 8.43
N GLY A 176 -12.46 7.33 7.12
CA GLY A 176 -12.01 8.65 6.68
C GLY A 176 -10.49 8.87 6.76
N ARG A 177 -9.72 7.87 7.23
CA ARG A 177 -8.25 7.94 7.35
C ARG A 177 -7.52 6.89 6.49
N THR A 178 -8.26 5.99 5.83
CA THR A 178 -7.72 4.90 5.01
C THR A 178 -8.17 5.06 3.56
N PRO A 179 -7.51 5.92 2.76
CA PRO A 179 -7.85 6.08 1.36
C PRO A 179 -7.43 4.87 0.50
N CYS A 180 -6.39 4.18 0.90
CA CYS A 180 -5.86 2.98 0.26
C CYS A 180 -5.83 1.81 1.24
N VAL A 181 -6.10 0.61 0.76
CA VAL A 181 -5.99 -0.65 1.50
C VAL A 181 -5.17 -1.64 0.68
N HIS A 182 -4.26 -2.37 1.32
CA HIS A 182 -3.65 -3.53 0.69
C HIS A 182 -4.57 -4.73 0.88
N PHE A 183 -5.16 -5.18 -0.22
CA PHE A 183 -5.85 -6.46 -0.27
C PHE A 183 -4.82 -7.56 -0.43
N LYS A 184 -4.54 -8.23 0.67
CA LYS A 184 -3.54 -9.26 0.83
C LYS A 184 -4.15 -10.39 1.63
N ASP A 185 -4.35 -11.54 0.97
CA ASP A 185 -5.05 -12.67 1.55
C ASP A 185 -4.10 -13.65 2.23
N MET A 186 -4.64 -14.46 3.11
CA MET A 186 -3.91 -15.42 3.92
C MET A 186 -4.53 -16.80 3.76
N ALA A 187 -3.70 -17.80 3.46
CA ALA A 187 -4.04 -19.20 3.55
C ALA A 187 -3.26 -19.89 4.68
N PHE A 188 -3.73 -21.05 5.10
CA PHE A 188 -3.05 -21.90 6.06
C PHE A 188 -2.71 -23.21 5.37
N THR A 189 -1.42 -23.55 5.29
CA THR A 189 -0.94 -24.83 4.74
C THR A 189 -0.25 -25.61 5.84
N GLY A 190 -0.91 -26.64 6.33
CA GLY A 190 -0.39 -27.42 7.45
C GLY A 190 -0.34 -26.63 8.75
N LYS A 191 0.84 -26.14 9.14
CA LYS A 191 1.05 -25.34 10.37
C LYS A 191 1.50 -23.91 10.10
N GLU A 192 1.64 -23.53 8.83
CA GLU A 192 2.22 -22.25 8.44
C GLU A 192 1.18 -21.35 7.76
N ARG A 193 1.32 -20.06 7.99
CA ARG A 193 0.59 -19.03 7.28
C ARG A 193 1.28 -18.75 5.95
N HIS A 194 0.50 -18.68 4.88
CA HIS A 194 0.97 -18.32 3.55
C HIS A 194 0.18 -17.11 3.04
N MET A 195 0.82 -16.29 2.23
CA MET A 195 0.10 -15.32 1.44
C MET A 195 -0.62 -16.06 0.31
N ALA A 196 -1.79 -15.62 -0.04
CA ALA A 196 -2.61 -16.23 -1.08
C ALA A 196 -3.07 -15.17 -2.09
N VAL A 197 -3.42 -15.63 -3.28
CA VAL A 197 -4.19 -14.85 -4.23
C VAL A 197 -5.47 -14.38 -3.56
N VAL A 198 -5.84 -13.12 -3.73
CA VAL A 198 -7.03 -12.54 -3.10
C VAL A 198 -8.27 -13.31 -3.53
N GLY A 199 -9.01 -13.84 -2.53
CA GLY A 199 -10.18 -14.69 -2.73
C GLY A 199 -9.89 -16.19 -2.76
N GLU A 200 -8.63 -16.61 -2.78
CA GLU A 200 -8.24 -18.04 -2.69
C GLU A 200 -7.76 -18.42 -1.29
N GLY A 201 -7.65 -17.45 -0.37
CA GLY A 201 -7.23 -17.67 1.00
C GLY A 201 -8.39 -17.99 1.95
N ASN A 202 -8.12 -17.77 3.24
CA ASN A 202 -9.05 -18.09 4.34
C ASN A 202 -9.65 -16.84 5.02
N MET A 203 -9.24 -15.63 4.61
CA MET A 203 -9.76 -14.40 5.20
C MET A 203 -11.18 -14.10 4.70
N ASN A 204 -11.95 -13.42 5.53
CA ASN A 204 -13.32 -13.00 5.19
C ASN A 204 -13.29 -11.82 4.21
N PHE A 205 -12.94 -12.08 2.96
CA PHE A 205 -12.84 -11.02 1.94
C PHE A 205 -14.20 -10.39 1.60
N ASP A 206 -15.31 -11.09 1.69
CA ASP A 206 -16.65 -10.49 1.54
C ASP A 206 -16.87 -9.38 2.58
N GLY A 207 -16.56 -9.66 3.84
CA GLY A 207 -16.65 -8.68 4.93
C GLY A 207 -15.64 -7.54 4.80
N ILE A 208 -14.40 -7.83 4.36
CA ILE A 208 -13.32 -6.85 4.15
C ILE A 208 -13.69 -5.89 3.01
N ILE A 209 -14.15 -6.41 1.89
CA ILE A 209 -14.61 -5.62 0.74
C ILE A 209 -15.76 -4.71 1.16
N LYS A 210 -16.78 -5.27 1.82
CA LYS A 210 -17.92 -4.50 2.31
C LYS A 210 -17.49 -3.39 3.27
N ALA A 211 -16.67 -3.68 4.26
CA ALA A 211 -16.17 -2.69 5.20
C ALA A 211 -15.35 -1.59 4.51
N SER A 212 -14.53 -1.94 3.52
CA SER A 212 -13.74 -0.99 2.73
C SER A 212 -14.66 -0.01 1.97
N VAL A 213 -15.68 -0.53 1.29
CA VAL A 213 -16.66 0.29 0.55
C VAL A 213 -17.46 1.19 1.49
N ASP A 214 -18.00 0.65 2.59
CA ASP A 214 -18.81 1.40 3.58
C ASP A 214 -18.02 2.53 4.27
N ASN A 215 -16.70 2.38 4.36
CA ASN A 215 -15.82 3.36 4.99
C ASN A 215 -15.16 4.34 4.00
N GLY A 216 -15.49 4.23 2.70
CA GLY A 216 -15.05 5.17 1.68
C GLY A 216 -13.60 4.97 1.25
N VAL A 217 -13.06 3.75 1.32
CA VAL A 217 -11.76 3.41 0.73
C VAL A 217 -11.83 3.66 -0.77
N GLU A 218 -10.86 4.42 -1.29
CA GLU A 218 -10.81 4.79 -2.70
C GLU A 218 -10.17 3.69 -3.56
N TYR A 219 -9.09 3.06 -3.04
CA TYR A 219 -8.26 2.12 -3.78
C TYR A 219 -7.99 0.85 -2.99
N ALA A 220 -8.31 -0.30 -3.59
CA ALA A 220 -7.93 -1.63 -3.13
C ALA A 220 -6.70 -2.10 -3.93
N LEU A 221 -5.54 -2.11 -3.30
CA LEU A 221 -4.26 -2.42 -3.93
C LEU A 221 -3.92 -3.88 -3.65
N VAL A 222 -3.94 -4.72 -4.67
CA VAL A 222 -3.62 -6.15 -4.56
C VAL A 222 -2.12 -6.31 -4.33
N GLU A 223 -1.76 -7.00 -3.25
CA GLU A 223 -0.37 -7.31 -2.92
C GLU A 223 -0.20 -8.77 -2.48
N GLN A 224 0.89 -9.39 -2.93
CA GLN A 224 1.35 -10.71 -2.49
C GLN A 224 2.88 -10.75 -2.52
N ASP A 225 3.55 -10.65 -1.35
CA ASP A 225 5.01 -10.54 -1.29
C ASP A 225 5.73 -11.82 -1.71
N ASN A 226 5.07 -12.97 -1.54
CA ASN A 226 5.58 -14.28 -1.94
C ASN A 226 4.49 -15.06 -2.66
N CYS A 227 4.75 -15.43 -3.89
CA CYS A 227 3.86 -16.24 -4.73
C CYS A 227 4.22 -17.75 -4.69
N TYR A 228 5.16 -18.15 -3.84
CA TYR A 228 5.55 -19.57 -3.62
C TYR A 228 5.83 -20.37 -4.89
N GLY A 229 6.46 -19.73 -5.88
CA GLY A 229 6.83 -20.34 -7.16
C GLY A 229 5.79 -20.20 -8.26
N GLU A 230 4.63 -19.61 -7.99
CA GLU A 230 3.69 -19.21 -9.02
C GLU A 230 4.15 -17.93 -9.74
N ASP A 231 3.68 -17.71 -10.97
CA ASP A 231 3.92 -16.46 -11.69
C ASP A 231 3.17 -15.30 -10.98
N PRO A 232 3.88 -14.26 -10.49
CA PRO A 232 3.23 -13.16 -9.78
C PRO A 232 2.26 -12.35 -10.64
N PHE A 233 2.43 -12.30 -11.96
CA PHE A 233 1.44 -11.68 -12.86
C PHE A 233 0.16 -12.51 -12.96
N ASP A 234 0.27 -13.85 -12.91
CA ASP A 234 -0.91 -14.71 -12.84
C ASP A 234 -1.63 -14.57 -11.48
N CYS A 235 -0.89 -14.47 -10.37
CA CYS A 235 -1.46 -14.18 -9.06
C CYS A 235 -2.22 -12.84 -9.04
N LEU A 236 -1.62 -11.78 -9.63
CA LEU A 236 -2.30 -10.48 -9.79
C LEU A 236 -3.56 -10.60 -10.67
N LYS A 237 -3.48 -11.36 -11.76
CA LYS A 237 -4.63 -11.56 -12.67
C LYS A 237 -5.79 -12.27 -11.97
N ARG A 238 -5.55 -13.37 -11.27
CA ARG A 238 -6.61 -14.10 -10.54
C ARG A 238 -7.23 -13.22 -9.43
N SER A 239 -6.41 -12.48 -8.71
CA SER A 239 -6.88 -11.51 -7.71
C SER A 239 -7.77 -10.44 -8.35
N TYR A 240 -7.36 -9.88 -9.49
CA TYR A 240 -8.16 -8.91 -10.24
C TYR A 240 -9.50 -9.49 -10.69
N GLU A 241 -9.50 -10.69 -11.28
CA GLU A 241 -10.70 -11.37 -11.75
C GLU A 241 -11.69 -11.64 -10.60
N TYR A 242 -11.19 -12.09 -9.44
CA TYR A 242 -12.01 -12.25 -8.25
C TYR A 242 -12.66 -10.93 -7.82
N LEU A 243 -11.86 -9.86 -7.68
CA LEU A 243 -12.37 -8.56 -7.22
C LEU A 243 -13.35 -7.94 -8.23
N LYS A 244 -13.12 -8.13 -9.53
CA LYS A 244 -14.09 -7.73 -10.58
C LYS A 244 -15.42 -8.49 -10.45
N ALA A 245 -15.39 -9.78 -10.14
CA ALA A 245 -16.58 -10.56 -9.89
C ALA A 245 -17.37 -10.11 -8.64
N GLN A 246 -16.67 -9.49 -7.67
CA GLN A 246 -17.28 -8.84 -6.49
C GLN A 246 -17.84 -7.44 -6.79
N GLY A 247 -17.77 -6.97 -8.04
CA GLY A 247 -18.34 -5.69 -8.46
C GLY A 247 -17.44 -4.47 -8.25
N LEU A 248 -16.14 -4.65 -7.97
CA LEU A 248 -15.18 -3.55 -7.90
C LEU A 248 -14.78 -3.09 -9.32
N GLU A 249 -14.28 -1.84 -9.41
CA GLU A 249 -13.90 -1.22 -10.68
C GLU A 249 -12.39 -1.29 -10.96
#